data_e03801b752b782ea658f0f7679c208b1
#
_entry.id   e03801b752b782ea658f0f7679c208b1
#
_cell.length_a   1.000
_cell.length_b   1.000
_cell.length_c   1.000
_cell.angle_alpha   90.00
_cell.angle_beta   90.00
_cell.angle_gamma   90.00
#
_symmetry.space_group_name_H-M   'P 1'
#
loop_
_entity.id
_entity.type
_entity.pdbx_description
1 polymer ?
#
loop_
_entity_poly.entity_id
_entity_poly.type
_entity_poly.pdbx_seq_one_letter_code
_entity_poly.pdbx_strand_id
1 'polypeptide(L)'
;PLNNSVHESKIELDLGHDKYDFITSFEMYETLSGPNSDRYQYVLPNYNFSRNFNLESFAGWFNFYSSGNNILNNTNVLTSSIINDLKYEALTNFSEKGIRTDFNILLKNVNSVGKNTTIYKNSPQSELMSQYIYNVSLPLIKKTPRTFNTLEPKLSLRFSPHEMKNNSNASRRIDVNNIF
;
A
#
# COMPACT_ATOMS: atom_id res chain seq x y z
N PRO A 1 21.38 -29.72 -12.34
CA PRO A 1 21.76 -28.49 -13.00
C PRO A 1 20.58 -27.50 -12.89
N LEU A 2 20.79 -26.42 -12.14
CA LEU A 2 19.84 -25.31 -12.06
C LEU A 2 19.83 -24.63 -13.44
N ASN A 3 18.75 -24.80 -14.17
CA ASN A 3 18.55 -24.15 -15.45
C ASN A 3 18.06 -22.72 -15.15
N ASN A 4 18.94 -21.86 -14.61
CA ASN A 4 18.62 -20.45 -14.43
C ASN A 4 18.62 -19.79 -15.82
N SER A 5 17.45 -19.56 -16.36
CA SER A 5 17.27 -18.84 -17.63
C SER A 5 17.45 -17.32 -17.48
N VAL A 6 17.63 -16.83 -16.26
CA VAL A 6 17.77 -15.40 -15.92
C VAL A 6 18.96 -15.22 -14.99
N HIS A 7 19.83 -14.27 -15.32
CA HIS A 7 20.89 -13.79 -14.43
C HIS A 7 20.42 -12.52 -13.75
N GLU A 8 20.54 -12.48 -12.41
CA GLU A 8 20.17 -11.34 -11.57
C GLU A 8 21.43 -10.71 -10.96
N SER A 9 21.52 -9.40 -11.02
CA SER A 9 22.50 -8.60 -10.29
C SER A 9 21.73 -7.56 -9.45
N LYS A 10 21.99 -7.53 -8.14
CA LYS A 10 21.25 -6.68 -7.18
C LYS A 10 22.21 -6.00 -6.22
N ILE A 11 21.97 -4.72 -5.96
CA ILE A 11 22.53 -3.97 -4.83
C ILE A 11 21.34 -3.52 -4.01
N GLU A 12 21.37 -3.82 -2.73
CA GLU A 12 20.30 -3.45 -1.79
C GLU A 12 20.88 -2.70 -0.60
N LEU A 13 20.19 -1.65 -0.19
CA LEU A 13 20.43 -0.91 1.03
C LEU A 13 19.19 -1.05 1.93
N ASP A 14 19.39 -1.57 3.12
CA ASP A 14 18.38 -1.70 4.15
C ASP A 14 18.76 -0.84 5.37
N LEU A 15 17.90 0.13 5.71
CA LEU A 15 18.07 1.07 6.81
C LEU A 15 16.88 0.94 7.77
N GLY A 16 17.06 0.15 8.83
CA GLY A 16 16.13 0.05 9.94
C GLY A 16 16.44 1.08 11.03
N HIS A 17 15.45 1.83 11.47
CA HIS A 17 15.53 2.77 12.57
C HIS A 17 14.25 2.68 13.42
N ASP A 18 14.31 3.02 14.71
CA ASP A 18 13.16 2.94 15.64
C ASP A 18 11.91 3.71 15.14
N LYS A 19 12.08 4.69 14.26
CA LYS A 19 11.01 5.56 13.78
C LYS A 19 10.61 5.32 12.33
N TYR A 20 11.42 4.61 11.55
CA TYR A 20 11.16 4.33 10.14
C TYR A 20 11.99 3.15 9.65
N ASP A 21 11.49 2.52 8.59
CA ASP A 21 12.20 1.52 7.80
C ASP A 21 12.31 2.01 6.37
N PHE A 22 13.49 1.87 5.78
CA PHE A 22 13.74 2.21 4.39
C PHE A 22 14.59 1.14 3.72
N ILE A 23 14.03 0.54 2.67
CA ILE A 23 14.72 -0.44 1.84
C ILE A 23 14.76 0.11 0.43
N THR A 24 15.91 0.08 -0.21
CA THR A 24 16.03 0.40 -1.63
C THR A 24 16.97 -0.55 -2.34
N SER A 25 16.64 -0.88 -3.59
CA SER A 25 17.44 -1.76 -4.43
C SER A 25 17.61 -1.20 -5.84
N PHE A 26 18.73 -1.60 -6.44
CA PHE A 26 19.05 -1.41 -7.85
C PHE A 26 19.28 -2.79 -8.42
N GLU A 27 18.47 -3.17 -9.41
CA GLU A 27 18.43 -4.54 -9.91
C GLU A 27 18.59 -4.54 -11.43
N MET A 28 19.31 -5.53 -11.93
CA MET A 28 19.46 -5.82 -13.35
C MET A 28 19.18 -7.31 -13.59
N TYR A 29 18.31 -7.58 -14.50
CA TYR A 29 17.95 -8.92 -14.93
C TYR A 29 18.37 -9.11 -16.38
N GLU A 30 19.07 -10.20 -16.67
CA GLU A 30 19.47 -10.61 -18.01
C GLU A 30 18.85 -11.98 -18.32
N THR A 31 18.02 -12.04 -19.35
CA THR A 31 17.50 -13.32 -19.86
C THR A 31 18.54 -13.98 -20.73
N LEU A 32 18.99 -15.17 -20.36
CA LEU A 32 20.08 -15.88 -21.03
C LEU A 32 19.66 -16.57 -22.35
N SER A 33 18.37 -16.55 -22.66
CA SER A 33 17.80 -17.11 -23.90
C SER A 33 16.99 -16.05 -24.64
N GLY A 34 17.15 -15.94 -25.93
CA GLY A 34 16.41 -15.00 -26.78
C GLY A 34 17.30 -14.06 -27.61
N PRO A 35 16.71 -13.09 -28.35
CA PRO A 35 17.45 -12.10 -29.14
C PRO A 35 18.30 -11.19 -28.22
N ASN A 36 19.51 -10.86 -28.67
CA ASN A 36 20.43 -10.05 -27.88
C ASN A 36 19.94 -8.62 -27.57
N SER A 37 18.93 -8.11 -28.30
CA SER A 37 18.42 -6.75 -28.14
C SER A 37 17.44 -6.60 -26.98
N ASP A 38 16.76 -7.68 -26.54
CA ASP A 38 15.59 -7.60 -25.68
C ASP A 38 15.75 -8.41 -24.39
N ARG A 39 16.98 -8.60 -23.93
CA ARG A 39 17.26 -9.49 -22.80
C ARG A 39 17.47 -8.80 -21.46
N TYR A 40 17.53 -7.48 -21.43
CA TYR A 40 17.82 -6.73 -20.22
C TYR A 40 16.59 -6.05 -19.64
N GLN A 41 16.43 -6.16 -18.31
CA GLN A 41 15.50 -5.38 -17.53
C GLN A 41 16.27 -4.72 -16.38
N TYR A 42 16.08 -3.42 -16.22
CA TYR A 42 16.65 -2.65 -15.11
C TYR A 42 15.53 -2.16 -14.20
N VAL A 43 15.73 -2.29 -12.89
CA VAL A 43 14.85 -1.72 -11.85
C VAL A 43 15.69 -0.72 -11.06
N LEU A 44 15.47 0.58 -11.30
CA LEU A 44 16.39 1.65 -10.87
C LEU A 44 15.64 2.93 -10.45
N PRO A 45 15.39 3.18 -9.18
CA PRO A 45 15.41 2.27 -8.05
C PRO A 45 14.08 1.51 -7.86
N ASN A 46 14.13 0.51 -7.00
CA ASN A 46 12.97 0.00 -6.29
C ASN A 46 13.10 0.41 -4.82
N TYR A 47 12.07 0.99 -4.19
CA TYR A 47 12.15 1.38 -2.79
C TYR A 47 10.85 1.15 -2.04
N ASN A 48 11.00 0.91 -0.75
CA ASN A 48 9.94 0.89 0.24
C ASN A 48 10.35 1.75 1.44
N PHE A 49 9.47 2.60 1.88
CA PHE A 49 9.62 3.41 3.07
C PHE A 49 8.39 3.27 3.94
N SER A 50 8.57 3.03 5.23
CA SER A 50 7.48 3.02 6.20
C SER A 50 7.84 3.82 7.44
N ARG A 51 6.83 4.48 8.01
CA ARG A 51 6.96 5.24 9.24
C ARG A 51 5.66 5.26 10.03
N ASN A 52 5.77 4.94 11.33
CA ASN A 52 4.70 5.09 12.30
C ASN A 52 4.99 6.30 13.19
N PHE A 53 4.02 7.15 13.40
CA PHE A 53 4.17 8.34 14.25
C PHE A 53 2.84 8.79 14.83
N ASN A 54 2.90 9.53 15.92
CA ASN A 54 1.76 10.23 16.49
C ASN A 54 2.02 11.75 16.46
N LEU A 55 0.94 12.50 16.41
CA LEU A 55 0.97 13.96 16.55
C LEU A 55 0.21 14.32 17.83
N GLU A 56 0.79 15.18 18.67
CA GLU A 56 0.21 15.58 19.96
C GLU A 56 -1.21 16.15 19.83
N SER A 57 -1.50 16.80 18.70
CA SER A 57 -2.82 17.38 18.42
C SER A 57 -3.89 16.35 18.02
N PHE A 58 -3.50 15.10 17.77
CA PHE A 58 -4.41 14.05 17.30
C PHE A 58 -4.35 12.85 18.23
N ALA A 59 -5.49 12.45 18.75
CA ALA A 59 -5.62 11.26 19.58
C ALA A 59 -5.63 10.00 18.69
N GLY A 60 -4.45 9.50 18.32
CA GLY A 60 -4.32 8.34 17.43
C GLY A 60 -2.93 8.19 16.84
N TRP A 61 -2.84 7.29 15.86
CA TRP A 61 -1.60 6.91 15.18
C TRP A 61 -1.71 7.18 13.69
N PHE A 62 -0.60 7.62 13.12
CA PHE A 62 -0.40 7.75 11.70
C PHE A 62 0.57 6.67 11.22
N ASN A 63 0.19 5.96 10.16
CA ASN A 63 1.04 5.02 9.46
C ASN A 63 1.24 5.56 8.04
N PHE A 64 2.47 5.90 7.70
CA PHE A 64 2.85 6.34 6.35
C PHE A 64 3.67 5.25 5.67
N TYR A 65 3.27 4.90 4.47
CA TYR A 65 3.98 3.97 3.61
C TYR A 65 4.18 4.62 2.24
N SER A 66 5.38 4.49 1.70
CA SER A 66 5.71 4.94 0.34
C SER A 66 6.51 3.86 -0.36
N SER A 67 6.09 3.51 -1.56
CA SER A 67 6.83 2.59 -2.41
C SER A 67 6.90 3.11 -3.83
N GLY A 68 7.97 2.77 -4.52
CA GLY A 68 8.12 3.17 -5.91
C GLY A 68 9.12 2.32 -6.65
N ASN A 69 8.95 2.27 -7.95
CA ASN A 69 9.87 1.60 -8.84
C ASN A 69 9.97 2.32 -10.19
N ASN A 70 11.14 2.22 -10.79
CA ASN A 70 11.38 2.54 -12.19
C ASN A 70 11.88 1.29 -12.89
N ILE A 71 11.13 0.81 -13.85
CA ILE A 71 11.46 -0.40 -14.61
C ILE A 71 11.73 0.01 -16.06
N LEU A 72 12.91 -0.26 -16.54
CA LEU A 72 13.33 -0.06 -17.93
C LEU A 72 13.55 -1.42 -18.57
N ASN A 73 12.68 -1.79 -19.49
CA ASN A 73 12.81 -3.00 -20.30
C ASN A 73 13.36 -2.64 -21.68
N ASN A 74 14.27 -3.48 -22.18
CA ASN A 74 14.77 -3.40 -23.56
C ASN A 74 15.29 -1.99 -23.92
N THR A 75 15.80 -1.25 -22.93
CA THR A 75 16.34 0.11 -23.06
C THR A 75 15.38 1.19 -23.58
N ASN A 76 14.14 0.84 -23.92
CA ASN A 76 13.18 1.77 -24.53
C ASN A 76 11.76 1.73 -23.92
N VAL A 77 11.42 0.73 -23.12
CA VAL A 77 10.12 0.61 -22.44
C VAL A 77 10.26 0.98 -20.99
N LEU A 78 9.76 2.15 -20.61
CA LEU A 78 9.82 2.64 -19.23
C LEU A 78 8.45 2.54 -18.56
N THR A 79 8.44 2.00 -17.35
CA THR A 79 7.32 2.11 -16.42
C THR A 79 7.82 2.63 -15.08
N SER A 80 7.21 3.72 -14.62
CA SER A 80 7.53 4.32 -13.32
C SER A 80 6.28 4.50 -12.49
N SER A 81 6.35 4.13 -11.23
CA SER A 81 5.25 4.35 -10.29
C SER A 81 5.74 4.69 -8.88
N ILE A 82 4.99 5.56 -8.21
CA ILE A 82 5.15 5.89 -6.79
C ILE A 82 3.78 5.83 -6.16
N ILE A 83 3.68 5.07 -5.07
CA ILE A 83 2.47 4.93 -4.28
C ILE A 83 2.76 5.44 -2.88
N ASN A 84 1.92 6.35 -2.39
CA ASN A 84 1.99 6.87 -1.04
C ASN A 84 0.67 6.56 -0.33
N ASP A 85 0.75 5.89 0.80
CA ASP A 85 -0.38 5.54 1.65
C ASP A 85 -0.22 6.23 3.00
N LEU A 86 -1.25 6.93 3.44
CA LEU A 86 -1.33 7.49 4.78
C LEU A 86 -2.59 6.99 5.46
N LYS A 87 -2.42 6.28 6.56
CA LYS A 87 -3.49 5.80 7.41
C LYS A 87 -3.46 6.55 8.74
N TYR A 88 -4.58 7.11 9.14
CA TYR A 88 -4.82 7.60 10.47
C TYR A 88 -5.78 6.67 11.19
N GLU A 89 -5.42 6.22 12.38
CA GLU A 89 -6.21 5.40 13.27
C GLU A 89 -6.45 6.17 14.57
N ALA A 90 -7.67 6.64 14.77
CA ALA A 90 -8.04 7.30 16.01
C ALA A 90 -8.02 6.32 17.19
N LEU A 91 -7.71 6.81 18.38
CA LEU A 91 -7.86 6.03 19.60
C LEU A 91 -9.32 5.60 19.75
N THR A 92 -9.47 4.33 20.13
CA THR A 92 -10.80 3.79 20.47
C THR A 92 -11.39 4.56 21.66
N ASN A 93 -12.59 5.05 21.47
CA ASN A 93 -13.35 5.73 22.53
C ASN A 93 -14.45 4.79 23.07
N PHE A 94 -14.64 4.82 24.40
CA PHE A 94 -15.71 4.10 25.08
C PHE A 94 -16.64 5.11 25.75
N SER A 95 -17.92 5.02 25.44
CA SER A 95 -18.93 5.77 26.15
C SER A 95 -19.22 5.16 27.54
N GLU A 96 -19.86 5.92 28.43
CA GLU A 96 -20.32 5.41 29.74
C GLU A 96 -21.27 4.20 29.64
N LYS A 97 -21.94 4.06 28.50
CA LYS A 97 -22.86 2.92 28.22
C LYS A 97 -22.14 1.71 27.60
N GLY A 98 -20.79 1.74 27.51
CA GLY A 98 -19.99 0.66 26.95
C GLY A 98 -19.98 0.61 25.41
N ILE A 99 -20.49 1.63 24.72
CA ILE A 99 -20.39 1.72 23.27
C ILE A 99 -18.95 2.06 22.91
N ARG A 100 -18.36 1.22 22.08
CA ARG A 100 -17.02 1.41 21.51
C ARG A 100 -17.13 2.09 20.15
N THR A 101 -16.36 3.14 19.94
CA THR A 101 -16.26 3.82 18.65
C THR A 101 -14.81 3.96 18.22
N ASP A 102 -14.54 3.81 16.94
CA ASP A 102 -13.27 4.12 16.32
C ASP A 102 -13.47 4.78 14.95
N PHE A 103 -12.50 5.57 14.56
CA PHE A 103 -12.51 6.31 13.32
C PHE A 103 -11.16 6.17 12.61
N ASN A 104 -11.21 5.86 11.31
CA ASN A 104 -10.01 5.71 10.50
C ASN A 104 -10.12 6.56 9.23
N ILE A 105 -9.01 7.15 8.83
CA ILE A 105 -8.86 7.83 7.54
C ILE A 105 -7.77 7.11 6.77
N LEU A 106 -8.06 6.81 5.52
CA LEU A 106 -7.14 6.19 4.59
C LEU A 106 -6.96 7.15 3.40
N LEU A 107 -5.73 7.54 3.11
CA LEU A 107 -5.37 8.35 1.95
C LEU A 107 -4.37 7.57 1.11
N LYS A 108 -4.64 7.47 -0.18
CA LYS A 108 -3.74 6.85 -1.15
C LYS A 108 -3.47 7.81 -2.30
N ASN A 109 -2.20 8.08 -2.56
CA ASN A 109 -1.75 8.80 -3.74
C ASN A 109 -0.97 7.86 -4.65
N VAL A 110 -1.34 7.79 -5.91
CA VAL A 110 -0.67 6.98 -6.94
C VAL A 110 -0.19 7.90 -8.04
N ASN A 111 1.12 7.91 -8.25
CA ASN A 111 1.76 8.63 -9.34
C ASN A 111 2.34 7.61 -10.32
N SER A 112 2.12 7.81 -11.61
CA SER A 112 2.61 6.89 -12.63
C SER A 112 2.91 7.59 -13.94
N VAL A 113 3.88 7.04 -14.66
CA VAL A 113 4.21 7.44 -16.03
C VAL A 113 4.79 6.25 -16.78
N GLY A 114 4.50 6.13 -18.05
CA GLY A 114 5.03 5.10 -18.92
C GLY A 114 5.57 5.70 -20.23
N LYS A 115 6.50 5.02 -20.86
CA LYS A 115 6.98 5.33 -22.20
C LYS A 115 7.06 4.03 -23.00
N ASN A 116 6.50 4.05 -24.20
CA ASN A 116 6.42 2.87 -25.07
C ASN A 116 5.73 1.65 -24.42
N THR A 117 4.76 1.90 -23.56
CA THR A 117 4.01 0.86 -22.81
C THR A 117 2.52 1.14 -22.84
N THR A 118 1.71 0.10 -22.71
CA THR A 118 0.25 0.20 -22.56
C THR A 118 -0.20 0.19 -21.09
N ILE A 119 0.74 -0.05 -20.16
CA ILE A 119 0.45 -0.15 -18.73
C ILE A 119 0.13 1.22 -18.14
N TYR A 120 0.88 2.26 -18.54
CA TYR A 120 0.73 3.64 -18.10
C TYR A 120 0.63 4.59 -19.27
N LYS A 121 0.07 5.76 -19.01
CA LYS A 121 0.06 6.87 -19.99
C LYS A 121 1.47 7.47 -20.14
N ASN A 122 1.75 8.01 -21.31
CA ASN A 122 3.04 8.69 -21.59
C ASN A 122 3.19 10.01 -20.81
N SER A 123 2.10 10.61 -20.36
CA SER A 123 2.11 11.80 -19.50
C SER A 123 2.04 11.39 -18.03
N PRO A 124 2.75 12.08 -17.13
CA PRO A 124 2.63 11.85 -15.71
C PRO A 124 1.17 11.92 -15.24
N GLN A 125 0.75 10.93 -14.48
CA GLN A 125 -0.57 10.86 -13.87
C GLN A 125 -0.40 10.89 -12.36
N SER A 126 -1.26 11.66 -11.67
CA SER A 126 -1.33 11.68 -10.22
C SER A 126 -2.79 11.50 -9.81
N GLU A 127 -3.05 10.51 -8.97
CA GLU A 127 -4.38 10.18 -8.49
C GLU A 127 -4.37 10.17 -6.97
N LEU A 128 -5.32 10.87 -6.36
CA LEU A 128 -5.52 10.89 -4.91
C LEU A 128 -6.88 10.28 -4.59
N MET A 129 -6.89 9.37 -3.64
CA MET A 129 -8.10 8.74 -3.12
C MET A 129 -8.13 8.82 -1.61
N SER A 130 -9.35 8.87 -1.06
CA SER A 130 -9.56 8.86 0.37
C SER A 130 -10.72 7.95 0.75
N GLN A 131 -10.62 7.37 1.94
CA GLN A 131 -11.70 6.60 2.55
C GLN A 131 -11.79 6.97 4.02
N TYR A 132 -13.00 7.17 4.48
CA TYR A 132 -13.35 7.45 5.87
C TYR A 132 -14.15 6.28 6.42
N ILE A 133 -13.73 5.74 7.55
CA ILE A 133 -14.35 4.57 8.18
C ILE A 133 -14.70 4.95 9.60
N TYR A 134 -15.97 4.80 9.96
CA TYR A 134 -16.45 4.98 11.32
C TYR A 134 -17.09 3.66 11.80
N ASN A 135 -16.54 3.10 12.84
CA ASN A 135 -17.02 1.85 13.43
C ASN A 135 -17.65 2.11 14.79
N VAL A 136 -18.76 1.44 15.02
CA VAL A 136 -19.46 1.42 16.31
C VAL A 136 -19.69 -0.02 16.69
N SER A 137 -19.38 -0.38 17.92
CA SER A 137 -19.71 -1.70 18.47
C SER A 137 -20.16 -1.62 19.91
N LEU A 138 -20.93 -2.61 20.34
CA LEU A 138 -21.39 -2.75 21.71
C LEU A 138 -20.98 -4.14 22.23
N PRO A 139 -19.82 -4.26 22.88
CA PRO A 139 -19.37 -5.53 23.44
C PRO A 139 -20.22 -5.88 24.67
N LEU A 140 -21.07 -6.90 24.54
CA LEU A 140 -21.91 -7.44 25.60
C LEU A 140 -21.32 -8.75 26.12
N ILE A 141 -21.23 -8.89 27.43
CA ILE A 141 -20.71 -10.07 28.09
C ILE A 141 -21.75 -10.60 29.07
N LYS A 142 -22.09 -11.90 28.92
CA LYS A 142 -22.91 -12.63 29.91
C LYS A 142 -22.06 -13.73 30.53
N LYS A 143 -21.77 -13.58 31.81
CA LYS A 143 -21.02 -14.57 32.61
C LYS A 143 -21.99 -15.32 33.51
N THR A 144 -21.95 -16.65 33.43
CA THR A 144 -22.66 -17.55 34.35
C THR A 144 -21.64 -18.49 35.02
N PRO A 145 -21.98 -19.22 36.08
CA PRO A 145 -21.02 -20.14 36.73
C PRO A 145 -20.48 -21.23 35.81
N ARG A 146 -21.14 -21.52 34.68
CA ARG A 146 -20.78 -22.59 33.75
C ARG A 146 -20.41 -22.09 32.35
N THR A 147 -20.75 -20.83 32.00
CA THR A 147 -20.60 -20.33 30.62
C THR A 147 -20.14 -18.88 30.62
N PHE A 148 -19.35 -18.55 29.64
CA PHE A 148 -18.97 -17.20 29.28
C PHE A 148 -19.40 -16.94 27.83
N ASN A 149 -20.39 -16.06 27.67
CA ASN A 149 -20.94 -15.72 26.36
C ASN A 149 -20.64 -14.27 26.04
N THR A 150 -20.17 -14.01 24.82
CA THR A 150 -19.93 -12.67 24.27
C THR A 150 -20.80 -12.43 23.05
N LEU A 151 -21.38 -11.25 22.95
CA LEU A 151 -22.09 -10.76 21.79
C LEU A 151 -21.60 -9.36 21.48
N GLU A 152 -21.07 -9.13 20.28
CA GLU A 152 -20.57 -7.82 19.87
C GLU A 152 -21.24 -7.40 18.57
N PRO A 153 -22.44 -6.79 18.62
CA PRO A 153 -23.02 -6.15 17.45
C PRO A 153 -22.12 -5.02 16.97
N LYS A 154 -21.88 -4.95 15.64
CA LYS A 154 -21.03 -3.97 14.99
C LYS A 154 -21.74 -3.28 13.85
N LEU A 155 -21.54 -1.98 13.74
CA LEU A 155 -21.93 -1.17 12.59
C LEU A 155 -20.69 -0.47 12.04
N SER A 156 -20.46 -0.56 10.74
CA SER A 156 -19.37 0.14 10.06
C SER A 156 -19.94 1.00 8.94
N LEU A 157 -19.65 2.29 9.00
CA LEU A 157 -19.95 3.26 7.94
C LEU A 157 -18.67 3.56 7.20
N ARG A 158 -18.71 3.41 5.87
CA ARG A 158 -17.58 3.70 4.98
C ARG A 158 -18.01 4.72 3.95
N PHE A 159 -17.19 5.74 3.77
CA PHE A 159 -17.43 6.80 2.81
C PHE A 159 -16.15 7.02 2.00
N SER A 160 -16.27 6.95 0.68
CA SER A 160 -15.21 7.29 -0.26
C SER A 160 -15.73 8.36 -1.23
N PRO A 161 -15.20 9.59 -1.19
CA PRO A 161 -15.71 10.69 -2.02
C PRO A 161 -15.29 10.62 -3.50
N HIS A 162 -14.40 9.68 -3.84
CA HIS A 162 -13.85 9.55 -5.19
C HIS A 162 -14.49 8.37 -5.93
N GLU A 163 -14.61 8.49 -7.25
CA GLU A 163 -15.00 7.38 -8.10
C GLU A 163 -13.94 6.26 -8.04
N MET A 164 -14.41 5.03 -7.98
CA MET A 164 -13.53 3.87 -8.08
C MET A 164 -12.96 3.79 -9.49
N LYS A 165 -11.64 3.89 -9.61
CA LYS A 165 -10.96 3.75 -10.89
C LYS A 165 -10.58 2.30 -11.13
N ASN A 166 -11.04 1.77 -12.26
CA ASN A 166 -10.70 0.43 -12.71
C ASN A 166 -9.53 0.50 -13.71
N ASN A 167 -8.32 0.26 -13.23
CA ASN A 167 -7.16 0.07 -14.08
C ASN A 167 -7.05 -1.43 -14.44
N SER A 168 -7.89 -1.87 -15.37
CA SER A 168 -8.17 -3.27 -15.67
C SER A 168 -6.99 -4.09 -16.19
N ASN A 169 -5.89 -3.46 -16.60
CA ASN A 169 -4.75 -4.14 -17.21
C ASN A 169 -3.60 -4.46 -16.25
N ALA A 170 -3.75 -4.14 -14.99
CA ALA A 170 -2.78 -4.45 -13.97
C ALA A 170 -3.55 -4.82 -12.70
N SER A 171 -2.95 -5.53 -11.80
CA SER A 171 -3.37 -5.80 -10.43
C SER A 171 -3.66 -4.52 -9.58
N ARG A 172 -4.24 -3.49 -10.17
CA ARG A 172 -4.37 -2.12 -9.66
C ARG A 172 -5.80 -1.62 -9.63
N ARG A 173 -6.73 -2.53 -9.58
CA ARG A 173 -8.09 -2.14 -9.24
C ARG A 173 -8.05 -1.54 -7.84
N ILE A 174 -8.39 -0.26 -7.74
CA ILE A 174 -8.52 0.41 -6.46
C ILE A 174 -9.98 0.40 -6.10
N ASP A 175 -10.34 -0.45 -5.17
CA ASP A 175 -11.68 -0.56 -4.62
C ASP A 175 -11.62 -0.55 -3.08
N VAL A 176 -12.80 -0.67 -2.46
CA VAL A 176 -12.94 -0.66 -0.99
C VAL A 176 -12.14 -1.77 -0.30
N ASN A 177 -11.78 -2.83 -1.02
CA ASN A 177 -11.09 -4.00 -0.46
C ASN A 177 -9.57 -3.96 -0.66
N ASN A 178 -9.08 -3.20 -1.62
CA ASN A 178 -7.66 -3.17 -1.99
C ASN A 178 -7.04 -1.77 -2.02
N ILE A 179 -7.66 -0.80 -1.36
CA ILE A 179 -7.12 0.55 -1.25
C ILE A 179 -5.83 0.59 -0.40
N PHE A 180 -5.57 -0.49 0.37
CA PHE A 180 -4.38 -0.71 1.21
C PHE A 180 -3.89 -2.14 1.12
#